data_1116f66a7ab30ca6cb7bab51c8d35e03
#
_entry.id   1116f66a7ab30ca6cb7bab51c8d35e03
#
_cell.length_a   1.000
_cell.length_b   1.000
_cell.length_c   1.000
_cell.angle_alpha   90.00
_cell.angle_beta   90.00
_cell.angle_gamma   90.00
#
_symmetry.space_group_name_H-M   'P 1'
#
loop_
_entity.id
_entity.type
_entity.pdbx_description
1 polymer ?
#
loop_
_entity_poly.entity_id
_entity_poly.type
_entity_poly.pdbx_seq_one_letter_code
_entity_poly.pdbx_strand_id
1 'polypeptide(L)'
;MNVFATAEKHMSWLAARQAIASTNISNADTPKFRAREIVPFVKELQSVAAQMTMSNAHHVQAPNLLTAGHSSRLQDNEELTLSGNDVVLEKEMRTAGENTRLYSFDIGLLKSFHQMLLTSVKA
;
A
#
# COMPACT_ATOMS: atom_id res chain seq x y z
N MET A 1 11.57 -0.48 17.05
CA MET A 1 11.13 -0.31 15.64
C MET A 1 11.79 0.95 15.09
N ASN A 2 12.43 0.85 13.94
CA ASN A 2 13.10 2.01 13.33
C ASN A 2 12.05 2.82 12.54
N VAL A 3 11.86 4.10 12.90
CA VAL A 3 10.88 4.99 12.27
C VAL A 3 11.14 5.14 10.76
N PHE A 4 12.41 5.23 10.35
CA PHE A 4 12.76 5.32 8.93
C PHE A 4 12.33 4.07 8.16
N ALA A 5 12.64 2.88 8.67
CA ALA A 5 12.25 1.63 8.02
C ALA A 5 10.73 1.46 7.96
N THR A 6 10.00 1.92 8.98
CA THR A 6 8.53 1.88 8.98
C THR A 6 7.96 2.86 7.95
N ALA A 7 8.51 4.07 7.87
CA ALA A 7 8.09 5.07 6.89
C ALA A 7 8.37 4.61 5.45
N GLU A 8 9.52 4.01 5.19
CA GLU A 8 9.84 3.43 3.88
C GLU A 8 8.86 2.33 3.48
N LYS A 9 8.52 1.43 4.40
CA LYS A 9 7.50 0.39 4.16
C LYS A 9 6.13 1.00 3.89
N HIS A 10 5.74 2.03 4.63
CA HIS A 10 4.47 2.72 4.42
C HIS A 10 4.44 3.42 3.06
N MET A 11 5.52 4.09 2.66
CA MET A 11 5.63 4.71 1.33
C MET A 11 5.56 3.68 0.21
N SER A 12 6.22 2.53 0.36
CA SER A 12 6.14 1.41 -0.59
C SER A 12 4.70 0.88 -0.69
N TRP A 13 4.02 0.71 0.43
CA TRP A 13 2.62 0.31 0.48
C TRP A 13 1.69 1.34 -0.20
N LEU A 14 1.91 2.64 0.04
CA LEU A 14 1.17 3.72 -0.63
C LEU A 14 1.38 3.71 -2.15
N ALA A 15 2.59 3.44 -2.61
CA ALA A 15 2.89 3.31 -4.04
C ALA A 15 2.15 2.13 -4.66
N ALA A 16 2.10 0.98 -3.99
CA ALA A 16 1.35 -0.19 -4.42
C ALA A 16 -0.17 0.08 -4.42
N ARG A 17 -0.68 0.76 -3.39
CA ARG A 17 -2.08 1.20 -3.31
C ARG A 17 -2.45 2.12 -4.46
N GLN A 18 -1.56 3.04 -4.82
CA GLN A 18 -1.75 3.94 -5.95
C GLN A 18 -1.78 3.19 -7.29
N ALA A 19 -0.91 2.22 -7.48
CA ALA A 19 -0.89 1.39 -8.68
C ALA A 19 -2.20 0.60 -8.85
N ILE A 20 -2.73 0.04 -7.77
CA ILE A 20 -4.01 -0.67 -7.76
C ILE A 20 -5.17 0.27 -8.09
N ALA A 21 -5.25 1.43 -7.45
CA ALA A 21 -6.27 2.45 -7.73
C ALA A 21 -6.22 2.91 -9.20
N SER A 22 -5.03 3.14 -9.74
CA SER A 22 -4.81 3.49 -11.14
C SER A 22 -5.30 2.40 -12.09
N THR A 23 -5.04 1.13 -11.79
CA THR A 23 -5.52 -0.02 -12.55
C THR A 23 -7.05 -0.11 -12.52
N ASN A 24 -7.66 0.08 -11.35
CA ASN A 24 -9.12 0.10 -11.22
C ASN A 24 -9.74 1.23 -12.06
N ILE A 25 -9.19 2.45 -11.97
CA ILE A 25 -9.66 3.60 -12.77
C ILE A 25 -9.54 3.33 -14.27
N SER A 26 -8.42 2.79 -14.72
CA SER A 26 -8.19 2.46 -16.13
C SER A 26 -9.18 1.44 -16.67
N ASN A 27 -9.72 0.58 -15.81
CA ASN A 27 -10.67 -0.48 -16.15
C ASN A 27 -12.11 -0.16 -15.72
N ALA A 28 -12.44 1.09 -15.41
CA ALA A 28 -13.78 1.47 -14.98
C ALA A 28 -14.88 1.16 -16.02
N ASP A 29 -14.53 1.14 -17.30
CA ASP A 29 -15.41 0.80 -18.42
C ASP A 29 -15.19 -0.62 -18.98
N THR A 30 -14.30 -1.41 -18.37
CA THR A 30 -14.02 -2.77 -18.82
C THR A 30 -15.11 -3.72 -18.33
N PRO A 31 -15.85 -4.42 -19.23
CA PRO A 31 -16.88 -5.38 -18.83
C PRO A 31 -16.31 -6.49 -17.93
N LYS A 32 -17.07 -6.86 -16.89
CA LYS A 32 -16.73 -7.92 -15.92
C LYS A 32 -15.44 -7.69 -15.13
N PHE A 33 -14.86 -6.50 -15.18
CA PHE A 33 -13.71 -6.17 -14.34
C PHE A 33 -14.12 -6.03 -12.87
N ARG A 34 -13.35 -6.65 -11.98
CA ARG A 34 -13.55 -6.58 -10.54
C ARG A 34 -12.45 -5.75 -9.92
N ALA A 35 -12.84 -4.68 -9.23
CA ALA A 35 -11.92 -3.79 -8.53
C ALA A 35 -11.14 -4.53 -7.44
N ARG A 36 -9.88 -4.16 -7.27
CA ARG A 36 -9.01 -4.70 -6.22
C ARG A 36 -8.65 -3.62 -5.21
N GLU A 37 -8.28 -4.04 -4.02
CA GLU A 37 -7.72 -3.18 -3.00
C GLU A 37 -6.51 -3.84 -2.35
N ILE A 38 -5.60 -3.03 -1.81
CA ILE A 38 -4.47 -3.52 -1.04
C ILE A 38 -4.91 -3.92 0.36
N VAL A 39 -4.26 -4.93 0.93
CA VAL A 39 -4.47 -5.29 2.34
C VAL A 39 -4.03 -4.13 3.23
N PRO A 40 -4.80 -3.78 4.28
CA PRO A 40 -4.44 -2.68 5.17
C PRO A 40 -3.03 -2.80 5.76
N PHE A 41 -2.30 -1.71 5.77
CA PHE A 41 -0.89 -1.67 6.20
C PHE A 41 -0.65 -2.26 7.59
N VAL A 42 -1.56 -2.03 8.53
CA VAL A 42 -1.48 -2.60 9.89
C VAL A 42 -1.49 -4.13 9.87
N LYS A 43 -2.31 -4.75 9.01
CA LYS A 43 -2.36 -6.21 8.88
C LYS A 43 -1.08 -6.75 8.24
N GLU A 44 -0.52 -6.02 7.31
CA GLU A 44 0.75 -6.36 6.68
C GLU A 44 1.91 -6.32 7.68
N LEU A 45 2.00 -5.29 8.52
CA LEU A 45 2.98 -5.21 9.60
C LEU A 45 2.85 -6.38 10.59
N GLN A 46 1.62 -6.76 10.95
CA GLN A 46 1.36 -7.88 11.85
C GLN A 46 1.80 -9.22 11.23
N SER A 47 1.59 -9.43 9.95
CA SER A 47 2.01 -10.66 9.25
C SER A 47 3.54 -10.81 9.20
N VAL A 48 4.25 -9.71 8.98
CA VAL A 48 5.72 -9.69 9.00
C VAL A 48 6.24 -10.00 10.42
N ALA A 49 5.65 -9.42 11.45
CA ALA A 49 6.02 -9.69 12.83
C ALA A 49 5.80 -11.17 13.22
N ALA A 50 4.70 -11.77 12.76
CA ALA A 50 4.41 -13.18 12.99
C ALA A 50 5.39 -14.12 12.26
N GLN A 51 5.83 -13.75 11.05
CA GLN A 51 6.84 -14.52 10.30
C GLN A 51 8.24 -14.46 10.92
N MET A 52 8.60 -13.37 11.59
CA MET A 52 9.88 -13.24 12.28
C MET A 52 9.99 -14.14 13.51
N THR A 53 8.87 -14.63 14.06
CA THR A 53 8.84 -15.59 15.19
C THR A 53 8.90 -17.05 14.74
N MET A 54 8.77 -17.34 13.45
CA MET A 54 8.90 -18.68 12.88
C MET A 54 10.27 -18.85 12.22
N SER A 55 11.31 -19.05 13.04
CA SER A 55 12.64 -19.41 12.55
C SER A 55 12.67 -20.86 12.10
N ASN A 56 12.44 -21.13 10.82
CA ASN A 56 12.88 -22.36 10.20
C ASN A 56 13.39 -22.08 8.78
N ALA A 57 14.66 -22.41 8.55
CA ALA A 57 15.50 -22.02 7.42
C ALA A 57 15.13 -22.65 6.05
N HIS A 58 13.96 -23.28 5.90
CA HIS A 58 13.58 -24.03 4.71
C HIS A 58 12.34 -23.52 3.96
N HIS A 59 11.80 -22.35 4.30
CA HIS A 59 10.71 -21.73 3.55
C HIS A 59 11.14 -20.40 2.92
N VAL A 60 11.92 -20.51 1.85
CA VAL A 60 12.08 -19.41 0.90
C VAL A 60 10.86 -19.43 -0.02
N GLN A 61 9.81 -18.71 0.35
CA GLN A 61 8.77 -18.37 -0.62
C GLN A 61 9.34 -17.31 -1.57
N ALA A 62 9.41 -17.65 -2.85
CA ALA A 62 9.81 -16.73 -3.88
C ALA A 62 8.93 -15.47 -3.85
N PRO A 63 9.51 -14.26 -3.80
CA PRO A 63 8.71 -13.03 -3.81
C PRO A 63 7.97 -12.94 -5.15
N ASN A 64 6.67 -12.73 -5.07
CA ASN A 64 5.85 -12.44 -6.23
C ASN A 64 6.22 -11.03 -6.73
N LEU A 65 7.04 -10.97 -7.76
CA LEU A 65 7.68 -9.75 -8.29
C LEU A 65 6.70 -8.66 -8.77
N LEU A 66 5.40 -8.97 -8.84
CA LEU A 66 4.39 -8.06 -9.42
C LEU A 66 3.75 -7.10 -8.40
N THR A 67 3.90 -7.32 -7.10
CA THR A 67 3.31 -6.46 -6.05
C THR A 67 4.30 -5.94 -5.02
N ALA A 68 5.61 -6.04 -5.29
CA ALA A 68 6.66 -5.60 -4.35
C ALA A 68 6.47 -6.10 -2.91
N GLY A 69 5.92 -7.31 -2.74
CA GLY A 69 5.66 -7.89 -1.42
C GLY A 69 4.33 -7.49 -0.76
N HIS A 70 3.51 -6.68 -1.41
CA HIS A 70 2.21 -6.27 -0.87
C HIS A 70 1.07 -7.15 -1.39
N SER A 71 0.18 -7.57 -0.48
CA SER A 71 -0.98 -8.40 -0.81
C SER A 71 -2.17 -7.54 -1.24
N SER A 72 -2.91 -8.01 -2.23
CA SER A 72 -4.16 -7.37 -2.68
C SER A 72 -5.32 -8.36 -2.67
N ARG A 73 -6.53 -7.85 -2.51
CA ARG A 73 -7.77 -8.62 -2.54
C ARG A 73 -8.82 -7.94 -3.42
N LEU A 74 -9.87 -8.65 -3.78
CA LEU A 74 -11.02 -8.05 -4.45
C LEU A 74 -11.73 -7.09 -3.48
N GLN A 75 -12.22 -5.96 -4.01
CA GLN A 75 -13.08 -5.06 -3.24
C GLN A 75 -14.45 -5.72 -3.05
N ASP A 76 -15.05 -5.44 -1.90
CA ASP A 76 -16.44 -5.81 -1.61
C ASP A 76 -17.33 -4.61 -1.97
N ASN A 77 -17.61 -4.46 -3.25
CA ASN A 77 -18.49 -3.41 -3.77
C ASN A 77 -19.87 -4.02 -4.05
N GLU A 78 -20.92 -3.43 -3.48
CA GLU A 78 -22.29 -3.87 -3.63
C GLU A 78 -22.89 -3.49 -4.99
N GLU A 79 -22.35 -2.45 -5.64
CA GLU A 79 -22.83 -1.96 -6.92
C GLU A 79 -22.11 -2.64 -8.09
N LEU A 80 -22.83 -3.53 -8.78
CA LEU A 80 -22.45 -4.06 -10.09
C LEU A 80 -23.19 -3.31 -11.18
N THR A 81 -22.47 -2.84 -12.17
CA THR A 81 -23.10 -2.32 -13.39
C THR A 81 -23.69 -3.47 -14.22
N LEU A 82 -24.54 -3.16 -15.19
CA LEU A 82 -25.10 -4.15 -16.14
C LEU A 82 -24.02 -4.94 -16.90
N SER A 83 -22.83 -4.36 -17.06
CA SER A 83 -21.67 -5.02 -17.68
C SER A 83 -20.90 -5.95 -16.72
N GLY A 84 -21.26 -6.01 -15.44
CA GLY A 84 -20.55 -6.77 -14.41
C GLY A 84 -19.30 -6.07 -13.86
N ASN A 85 -19.08 -4.80 -14.18
CA ASN A 85 -18.01 -3.98 -13.62
C ASN A 85 -18.43 -3.44 -12.25
N ASP A 86 -17.56 -3.54 -11.24
CA ASP A 86 -17.81 -3.06 -9.87
C ASP A 86 -16.90 -1.90 -9.44
N VAL A 87 -16.19 -1.27 -10.37
CA VAL A 87 -15.34 -0.12 -10.06
C VAL A 87 -16.19 1.08 -9.70
N VAL A 88 -16.03 1.60 -8.48
CA VAL A 88 -16.62 2.85 -8.02
C VAL A 88 -15.60 3.96 -8.22
N LEU A 89 -15.71 4.71 -9.31
CA LEU A 89 -14.72 5.69 -9.74
C LEU A 89 -14.46 6.76 -8.68
N GLU A 90 -15.49 7.25 -8.01
CA GLU A 90 -15.35 8.25 -6.94
C GLU A 90 -14.52 7.73 -5.75
N LYS A 91 -14.71 6.47 -5.39
CA LYS A 91 -13.93 5.80 -4.34
C LYS A 91 -12.47 5.70 -4.73
N GLU A 92 -12.17 5.32 -5.96
CA GLU A 92 -10.81 5.20 -6.47
C GLU A 92 -10.10 6.55 -6.56
N MET A 93 -10.78 7.58 -7.02
CA MET A 93 -10.24 8.95 -7.07
C MET A 93 -9.97 9.50 -5.66
N ARG A 94 -10.85 9.23 -4.70
CA ARG A 94 -10.62 9.58 -3.28
C ARG A 94 -9.40 8.86 -2.72
N THR A 95 -9.26 7.58 -3.00
CA THR A 95 -8.09 6.77 -2.62
C THR A 95 -6.80 7.33 -3.21
N ALA A 96 -6.80 7.70 -4.48
CA ALA A 96 -5.64 8.31 -5.13
C ALA A 96 -5.24 9.65 -4.49
N GLY A 97 -6.20 10.50 -4.17
CA GLY A 97 -5.97 11.77 -3.48
C GLY A 97 -5.44 11.58 -2.07
N GLU A 98 -5.99 10.64 -1.32
CA GLU A 98 -5.52 10.27 0.02
C GLU A 98 -4.08 9.75 -0.02
N ASN A 99 -3.75 8.87 -0.96
CA ASN A 99 -2.40 8.35 -1.13
C ASN A 99 -1.38 9.46 -1.36
N THR A 100 -1.69 10.42 -2.23
CA THR A 100 -0.82 11.57 -2.51
C THR A 100 -0.57 12.38 -1.25
N ARG A 101 -1.60 12.64 -0.46
CA ARG A 101 -1.49 13.38 0.80
C ARG A 101 -0.65 12.65 1.84
N LEU A 102 -0.88 11.34 2.03
CA LEU A 102 -0.14 10.52 2.99
C LEU A 102 1.32 10.36 2.58
N TYR A 103 1.60 10.20 1.29
CA TYR A 103 2.96 10.12 0.77
C TYR A 103 3.75 11.41 1.04
N SER A 104 3.13 12.56 0.79
CA SER A 104 3.72 13.87 1.11
C SER A 104 3.96 14.06 2.61
N PHE A 105 3.05 13.57 3.44
CA PHE A 105 3.20 13.57 4.89
C PHE A 105 4.42 12.72 5.34
N ASP A 106 4.55 11.52 4.81
CA ASP A 106 5.69 10.63 5.13
C ASP A 106 7.04 11.26 4.73
N ILE A 107 7.11 11.89 3.56
CA ILE A 107 8.30 12.62 3.13
C ILE A 107 8.63 13.77 4.10
N GLY A 108 7.62 14.54 4.50
CA GLY A 108 7.78 15.63 5.46
C GLY A 108 8.28 15.13 6.82
N LEU A 109 7.73 14.02 7.29
CA LEU A 109 8.14 13.37 8.53
C LEU A 109 9.62 12.92 8.48
N LEU A 110 10.01 12.24 7.40
CA LEU A 110 11.39 11.78 7.20
C LEU A 110 12.38 12.96 7.16
N LYS A 111 12.04 14.04 6.47
CA LYS A 111 12.86 15.26 6.43
C LYS A 111 13.02 15.88 7.83
N SER A 112 11.96 15.96 8.61
CA SER A 112 11.98 16.50 9.96
C SER A 112 12.88 15.66 10.89
N PHE A 113 12.75 14.35 10.84
CA PHE A 113 13.60 13.44 11.61
C PHE A 113 15.06 13.54 11.20
N HIS A 114 15.35 13.59 9.91
CA HIS A 114 16.71 13.76 9.41
C HIS A 114 17.33 15.07 9.93
N GLN A 115 16.57 16.16 9.91
CA GLN A 115 17.03 17.45 10.39
C GLN A 115 17.28 17.47 11.91
N MET A 116 16.41 16.80 12.68
CA MET A 116 16.63 16.63 14.13
C MET A 116 17.91 15.85 14.42
N LEU A 117 18.18 14.77 13.69
CA LEU A 117 19.42 14.00 13.84
C LEU A 117 20.65 14.83 13.51
N LEU A 118 20.63 15.60 12.42
CA LEU A 118 21.74 16.50 12.06
C LEU A 118 21.99 17.57 13.12
N THR A 119 20.94 18.09 13.73
CA THR A 119 21.06 19.08 14.82
C THR A 119 21.65 18.45 16.08
N SER A 120 21.23 17.22 16.40
CA SER A 120 21.74 16.47 17.56
C SER A 120 23.23 16.13 17.43
N VAL A 121 23.72 15.86 16.23
CA VAL A 121 25.14 15.54 15.98
C VAL A 121 26.03 16.80 16.02
N LYS A 122 25.46 17.96 15.70
CA LYS A 122 26.20 19.25 15.73
C LYS A 122 26.25 19.93 17.11
N ALA A 123 25.46 19.43 18.04
CA ALA A 123 25.46 19.87 19.41
C ALA A 123 26.52 19.12 20.24
#